data_132ef98c1300c9477ee052ad7528f425
#
_entry.id   132ef98c1300c9477ee052ad7528f425
#
_cell.length_a   1.000
_cell.length_b   1.000
_cell.length_c   1.000
_cell.angle_alpha   90.00
_cell.angle_beta   90.00
_cell.angle_gamma   90.00
#
_symmetry.space_group_name_H-M   'P 1'
#
loop_
_entity.id
_entity.type
_entity.pdbx_description
1 polymer ?
#
loop_
_entity_poly.entity_id
_entity_poly.type
_entity_poly.pdbx_seq_one_letter_code
_entity_poly.pdbx_strand_id
1 'polypeptide(L)'
;MAGRFGDINLTKYDDLFKDEATRQAEQQEQVLTVPADQIFPYARQPYTIDRPTPDLVRLMDSVERFGIMEPMVVRPRDGGGYEIIAGHRRNYCAGVVGLETRPVIVREYTDEEADILVVDFNINREDLMPSEKAKAYKLWLDAHKQQGARTDLTSLQNGEKLRGKFSVQLLSEQVNENVTTIQRYVRLTKLI
;
A
#
# COMPACT_ATOMS: atom_id res chain seq x y z
N MET A 1 -36.66 20.06 -42.45
CA MET A 1 -36.47 19.57 -41.06
C MET A 1 -35.31 18.59 -41.07
N ALA A 2 -34.14 19.03 -40.66
CA ALA A 2 -32.92 18.21 -40.62
C ALA A 2 -32.82 17.61 -39.20
N GLY A 3 -32.89 16.29 -39.11
CA GLY A 3 -32.74 15.55 -37.86
C GLY A 3 -31.30 15.64 -37.35
N ARG A 4 -31.12 16.10 -36.11
CA ARG A 4 -29.87 16.10 -35.34
C ARG A 4 -29.52 14.64 -35.03
N PHE A 5 -28.48 14.13 -35.67
CA PHE A 5 -27.79 12.93 -35.15
C PHE A 5 -27.03 13.34 -33.89
N GLY A 6 -27.42 12.74 -32.76
CA GLY A 6 -26.72 12.96 -31.48
C GLY A 6 -25.28 12.42 -31.54
N ASP A 7 -24.36 13.11 -30.85
CA ASP A 7 -22.98 12.72 -30.69
C ASP A 7 -22.89 11.30 -30.13
N ILE A 8 -22.52 10.35 -31.01
CA ILE A 8 -22.20 8.99 -30.61
C ILE A 8 -20.77 9.05 -30.02
N ASN A 9 -20.66 8.77 -28.73
CA ASN A 9 -19.37 8.75 -28.04
C ASN A 9 -18.54 7.57 -28.57
N LEU A 10 -17.65 7.84 -29.53
CA LEU A 10 -16.81 6.87 -30.23
C LEU A 10 -15.85 6.10 -29.32
N THR A 11 -15.50 6.67 -28.16
CA THR A 11 -14.62 6.02 -27.18
C THR A 11 -15.15 4.71 -26.60
N LYS A 12 -16.48 4.52 -26.60
CA LYS A 12 -17.09 3.25 -26.16
C LYS A 12 -17.04 2.14 -27.23
N TYR A 13 -16.85 2.48 -28.50
CA TYR A 13 -16.77 1.50 -29.58
C TYR A 13 -15.37 0.91 -29.69
N ASP A 14 -14.31 1.69 -29.45
CA ASP A 14 -12.92 1.19 -29.46
C ASP A 14 -12.70 0.09 -28.38
N ASP A 15 -13.36 0.18 -27.23
CA ASP A 15 -13.29 -0.85 -26.19
C ASP A 15 -13.97 -2.17 -26.53
N LEU A 16 -14.93 -2.16 -27.48
CA LEU A 16 -15.64 -3.36 -27.94
C LEU A 16 -14.83 -4.19 -28.95
N PHE A 17 -13.84 -3.58 -29.62
CA PHE A 17 -13.01 -4.23 -30.63
C PHE A 17 -11.59 -4.53 -30.15
N LYS A 18 -11.27 -4.26 -28.88
CA LYS A 18 -9.99 -4.69 -28.32
C LYS A 18 -9.96 -6.22 -28.22
N ASP A 19 -9.00 -6.83 -28.89
CA ASP A 19 -8.74 -8.26 -28.75
C ASP A 19 -8.42 -8.62 -27.28
N GLU A 20 -8.79 -9.85 -26.88
CA GLU A 20 -8.47 -10.37 -25.53
C GLU A 20 -6.97 -10.26 -25.22
N ALA A 21 -6.10 -10.40 -26.23
CA ALA A 21 -4.66 -10.20 -26.11
C ALA A 21 -4.30 -8.75 -25.74
N THR A 22 -4.99 -7.76 -26.31
CA THR A 22 -4.78 -6.35 -25.97
C THR A 22 -5.29 -6.01 -24.56
N ARG A 23 -6.43 -6.59 -24.15
CA ARG A 23 -6.95 -6.45 -22.77
C ARG A 23 -6.04 -7.12 -21.75
N GLN A 24 -5.46 -8.27 -22.09
CA GLN A 24 -4.48 -8.95 -21.24
C GLN A 24 -3.15 -8.21 -21.17
N ALA A 25 -2.71 -7.57 -22.27
CA ALA A 25 -1.50 -6.74 -22.28
C ALA A 25 -1.67 -5.45 -21.49
N GLU A 26 -2.85 -4.83 -21.51
CA GLU A 26 -3.20 -3.66 -20.67
C GLU A 26 -3.33 -4.04 -19.18
N GLN A 27 -3.66 -5.30 -18.86
CA GLN A 27 -3.71 -5.83 -17.49
C GLN A 27 -2.33 -6.34 -17.01
N GLN A 28 -1.35 -6.51 -17.89
CA GLN A 28 0.01 -6.85 -17.47
C GLN A 28 0.63 -5.64 -16.77
N GLU A 29 0.94 -5.81 -15.51
CA GLU A 29 1.63 -4.82 -14.70
C GLU A 29 2.98 -4.50 -15.36
N GLN A 30 3.11 -3.28 -15.88
CA GLN A 30 4.36 -2.84 -16.48
C GLN A 30 5.35 -2.47 -15.39
N VAL A 31 6.52 -3.10 -15.42
CA VAL A 31 7.64 -2.71 -14.58
C VAL A 31 8.33 -1.52 -15.24
N LEU A 32 8.29 -0.38 -14.54
CA LEU A 32 8.97 0.85 -14.96
C LEU A 32 10.29 0.97 -14.23
N THR A 33 11.29 1.57 -14.89
CA THR A 33 12.56 1.94 -14.26
C THR A 33 12.52 3.43 -13.94
N VAL A 34 12.51 3.79 -12.66
CA VAL A 34 12.36 5.16 -12.18
C VAL A 34 13.66 5.62 -11.48
N PRO A 35 14.12 6.86 -11.70
CA PRO A 35 15.24 7.46 -10.97
C PRO A 35 15.01 7.47 -9.46
N ALA A 36 16.08 7.26 -8.68
CA ALA A 36 16.00 7.16 -7.23
C ALA A 36 15.48 8.44 -6.56
N ASP A 37 15.77 9.60 -7.12
CA ASP A 37 15.35 10.92 -6.66
C ASP A 37 13.86 11.20 -6.83
N GLN A 38 13.17 10.40 -7.66
CA GLN A 38 11.72 10.47 -7.84
C GLN A 38 10.95 9.50 -6.93
N ILE A 39 11.64 8.75 -6.06
CA ILE A 39 11.02 7.76 -5.19
C ILE A 39 11.11 8.19 -3.74
N PHE A 40 9.95 8.32 -3.10
CA PHE A 40 9.80 8.82 -1.74
C PHE A 40 9.24 7.73 -0.81
N PRO A 41 9.70 7.68 0.46
CA PRO A 41 9.09 6.80 1.44
C PRO A 41 7.65 7.23 1.75
N TYR A 42 6.81 6.25 2.12
CA TYR A 42 5.44 6.54 2.58
C TYR A 42 5.46 7.34 3.89
N ALA A 43 4.80 8.50 3.91
CA ALA A 43 4.90 9.44 5.02
C ALA A 43 4.36 8.87 6.35
N ARG A 44 3.33 8.00 6.31
CA ARG A 44 2.69 7.39 7.49
C ARG A 44 3.21 6.00 7.82
N GLN A 45 4.37 5.61 7.26
CA GLN A 45 4.93 4.29 7.49
C GLN A 45 5.25 4.04 8.97
N PRO A 46 4.74 2.95 9.58
CA PRO A 46 4.93 2.67 11.00
C PRO A 46 6.25 1.95 11.33
N TYR A 47 6.98 1.45 10.34
CA TYR A 47 8.11 0.53 10.51
C TYR A 47 9.46 1.21 10.36
N THR A 48 10.43 0.78 11.16
CA THR A 48 11.84 1.16 11.03
C THR A 48 12.50 0.31 9.93
N ILE A 49 13.17 0.97 8.97
CA ILE A 49 13.67 0.32 7.76
C ILE A 49 15.15 -0.06 7.90
N ASP A 50 15.94 0.80 8.53
CA ASP A 50 17.38 0.77 8.61
C ASP A 50 17.93 -0.07 9.78
N ARG A 51 17.05 -0.76 10.55
CA ARG A 51 17.50 -1.62 11.65
C ARG A 51 18.36 -2.75 11.11
N PRO A 52 19.60 -2.92 11.62
CA PRO A 52 20.52 -3.97 11.18
C PRO A 52 20.02 -5.33 11.67
N THR A 53 19.26 -6.02 10.85
CA THR A 53 18.84 -7.40 11.05
C THR A 53 19.60 -8.32 10.10
N PRO A 54 19.81 -9.62 10.45
CA PRO A 54 20.43 -10.57 9.52
C PRO A 54 19.75 -10.60 8.14
N ASP A 55 18.41 -10.41 8.10
CA ASP A 55 17.65 -10.36 6.87
C ASP A 55 17.93 -9.10 6.04
N LEU A 56 18.13 -7.95 6.70
CA LEU A 56 18.50 -6.73 6.00
C LEU A 56 19.90 -6.84 5.39
N VAL A 57 20.84 -7.46 6.10
CA VAL A 57 22.20 -7.70 5.60
C VAL A 57 22.17 -8.62 4.38
N ARG A 58 21.43 -9.74 4.46
CA ARG A 58 21.25 -10.66 3.31
C ARG A 58 20.59 -9.97 2.10
N LEU A 59 19.61 -9.12 2.36
CA LEU A 59 18.97 -8.35 1.30
C LEU A 59 19.95 -7.36 0.66
N MET A 60 20.79 -6.70 1.47
CA MET A 60 21.81 -5.77 0.98
C MET A 60 22.83 -6.48 0.08
N ASP A 61 23.36 -7.62 0.51
CA ASP A 61 24.27 -8.45 -0.30
C ASP A 61 23.60 -8.90 -1.62
N SER A 62 22.32 -9.24 -1.57
CA SER A 62 21.56 -9.61 -2.77
C SER A 62 21.39 -8.43 -3.73
N VAL A 63 21.04 -7.26 -3.20
CA VAL A 63 20.87 -6.04 -3.99
C VAL A 63 22.20 -5.57 -4.60
N GLU A 64 23.30 -5.72 -3.88
CA GLU A 64 24.64 -5.39 -4.39
C GLU A 64 25.03 -6.29 -5.58
N ARG A 65 24.72 -7.58 -5.52
CA ARG A 65 25.12 -8.56 -6.55
C ARG A 65 24.19 -8.58 -7.76
N PHE A 66 22.89 -8.45 -7.54
CA PHE A 66 21.85 -8.72 -8.55
C PHE A 66 20.95 -7.52 -8.82
N GLY A 67 21.12 -6.41 -8.10
CA GLY A 67 20.15 -5.31 -8.11
C GLY A 67 18.84 -5.68 -7.42
N ILE A 68 17.81 -4.89 -7.68
CA ILE A 68 16.46 -5.16 -7.18
C ILE A 68 15.79 -6.17 -8.13
N MET A 69 15.68 -7.43 -7.72
CA MET A 69 15.08 -8.49 -8.52
C MET A 69 13.54 -8.44 -8.55
N GLU A 70 12.92 -8.04 -7.43
CA GLU A 70 11.48 -7.86 -7.34
C GLU A 70 11.15 -6.37 -7.38
N PRO A 71 10.29 -5.90 -8.32
CA PRO A 71 9.93 -4.50 -8.40
C PRO A 71 9.20 -4.04 -7.11
N MET A 72 9.38 -2.77 -6.77
CA MET A 72 8.65 -2.14 -5.69
C MET A 72 7.26 -1.72 -6.17
N VAL A 73 6.26 -1.72 -5.29
CA VAL A 73 4.94 -1.15 -5.58
C VAL A 73 4.92 0.29 -5.10
N VAL A 74 4.56 1.19 -6.00
CA VAL A 74 4.52 2.63 -5.73
C VAL A 74 3.20 3.22 -6.21
N ARG A 75 2.83 4.39 -5.67
CA ARG A 75 1.71 5.19 -6.19
C ARG A 75 2.21 6.57 -6.64
N PRO A 76 1.53 7.23 -7.59
CA PRO A 76 1.81 8.63 -7.91
C PRO A 76 1.63 9.51 -6.67
N ARG A 77 2.48 10.56 -6.57
CA ARG A 77 2.46 11.51 -5.45
C ARG A 77 2.02 12.88 -5.93
N ASP A 78 1.22 13.59 -5.13
CA ASP A 78 0.94 15.00 -5.33
C ASP A 78 2.24 15.80 -5.29
N GLY A 79 2.52 16.57 -6.35
CA GLY A 79 3.77 17.32 -6.49
C GLY A 79 4.86 16.58 -7.28
N GLY A 80 4.57 15.41 -7.82
CA GLY A 80 5.45 14.64 -8.70
C GLY A 80 6.24 13.54 -7.98
N GLY A 81 6.73 12.57 -8.76
CA GLY A 81 7.38 11.38 -8.27
C GLY A 81 6.41 10.32 -7.72
N TYR A 82 6.95 9.37 -7.00
CA TYR A 82 6.24 8.18 -6.55
C TYR A 82 6.47 7.92 -5.07
N GLU A 83 5.43 7.50 -4.38
CA GLU A 83 5.48 7.11 -2.97
C GLU A 83 5.44 5.58 -2.84
N ILE A 84 6.34 5.03 -2.02
CA ILE A 84 6.50 3.58 -1.87
C ILE A 84 5.38 3.00 -1.02
N ILE A 85 4.64 2.03 -1.55
CA ILE A 85 3.64 1.25 -0.81
C ILE A 85 4.25 -0.08 -0.32
N ALA A 86 5.01 -0.75 -1.18
CA ALA A 86 5.75 -1.96 -0.81
C ALA A 86 7.19 -1.93 -1.34
N GLY A 87 8.14 -2.41 -0.54
CA GLY A 87 9.55 -2.50 -0.92
C GLY A 87 10.47 -1.45 -0.29
N HIS A 88 10.08 -0.80 0.78
CA HIS A 88 10.89 0.19 1.50
C HIS A 88 12.31 -0.31 1.86
N ARG A 89 12.45 -1.57 2.32
CA ARG A 89 13.77 -2.16 2.62
C ARG A 89 14.62 -2.32 1.35
N ARG A 90 14.00 -2.70 0.22
CA ARG A 90 14.68 -2.79 -1.09
C ARG A 90 15.19 -1.43 -1.53
N ASN A 91 14.36 -0.39 -1.38
CA ASN A 91 14.76 0.99 -1.70
C ASN A 91 15.92 1.45 -0.80
N TYR A 92 15.87 1.17 0.50
CA TYR A 92 16.95 1.49 1.43
C TYR A 92 18.27 0.82 1.03
N CYS A 93 18.26 -0.51 0.83
CA CYS A 93 19.45 -1.25 0.40
C CYS A 93 20.02 -0.72 -0.92
N ALA A 94 19.16 -0.44 -1.90
CA ALA A 94 19.55 0.11 -3.18
C ALA A 94 20.15 1.53 -3.05
N GLY A 95 19.70 2.32 -2.09
CA GLY A 95 20.30 3.62 -1.76
C GLY A 95 21.69 3.48 -1.16
N VAL A 96 21.89 2.53 -0.23
CA VAL A 96 23.20 2.25 0.38
C VAL A 96 24.19 1.74 -0.65
N VAL A 97 23.76 0.86 -1.56
CA VAL A 97 24.58 0.31 -2.65
C VAL A 97 24.86 1.35 -3.76
N GLY A 98 24.09 2.44 -3.82
CA GLY A 98 24.27 3.52 -4.80
C GLY A 98 23.63 3.24 -6.16
N LEU A 99 22.58 2.41 -6.24
CA LEU A 99 21.85 2.23 -7.49
C LEU A 99 21.11 3.53 -7.86
N GLU A 100 21.24 3.98 -9.10
CA GLU A 100 20.64 5.24 -9.58
C GLU A 100 19.16 5.11 -9.90
N THR A 101 18.71 3.91 -10.25
CA THR A 101 17.33 3.64 -10.66
C THR A 101 16.70 2.50 -9.88
N ARG A 102 15.37 2.43 -9.93
CA ARG A 102 14.55 1.44 -9.20
C ARG A 102 13.51 0.83 -10.15
N PRO A 103 13.38 -0.51 -10.21
CA PRO A 103 12.25 -1.15 -10.86
C PRO A 103 11.00 -1.01 -9.99
N VAL A 104 9.92 -0.46 -10.56
CA VAL A 104 8.66 -0.20 -9.85
C VAL A 104 7.47 -0.64 -10.67
N ILE A 105 6.39 -1.01 -9.98
CA ILE A 105 5.04 -1.15 -10.51
C ILE A 105 4.23 0.01 -9.97
N VAL A 106 3.68 0.84 -10.86
CA VAL A 106 2.87 1.99 -10.49
C VAL A 106 1.42 1.57 -10.39
N ARG A 107 0.79 1.84 -9.26
CA ARG A 107 -0.65 1.63 -9.03
C ARG A 107 -1.26 2.86 -8.36
N GLU A 108 -2.49 3.16 -8.74
CA GLU A 108 -3.25 4.22 -8.08
C GLU A 108 -3.94 3.67 -6.84
N TYR A 109 -3.66 4.29 -5.70
CA TYR A 109 -4.28 3.97 -4.42
C TYR A 109 -4.72 5.25 -3.72
N THR A 110 -5.87 5.20 -3.09
CA THR A 110 -6.30 6.24 -2.14
C THR A 110 -5.41 6.21 -0.90
N ASP A 111 -5.50 7.22 -0.05
CA ASP A 111 -4.74 7.27 1.19
C ASP A 111 -5.11 6.13 2.15
N GLU A 112 -6.39 5.79 2.22
CA GLU A 112 -6.88 4.70 3.06
C GLU A 112 -6.41 3.33 2.55
N GLU A 113 -6.44 3.12 1.24
CA GLU A 113 -5.91 1.89 0.63
C GLU A 113 -4.41 1.77 0.84
N ALA A 114 -3.67 2.86 0.68
CA ALA A 114 -2.23 2.90 0.93
C ALA A 114 -1.89 2.58 2.39
N ASP A 115 -2.62 3.14 3.36
CA ASP A 115 -2.45 2.84 4.79
C ASP A 115 -2.65 1.34 5.08
N ILE A 116 -3.70 0.75 4.53
CA ILE A 116 -4.00 -0.67 4.70
C ILE A 116 -2.88 -1.52 4.09
N LEU A 117 -2.52 -1.25 2.84
CA LEU A 117 -1.53 -2.05 2.11
C LEU A 117 -0.13 -1.98 2.74
N VAL A 118 0.32 -0.79 3.17
CA VAL A 118 1.61 -0.64 3.86
C VAL A 118 1.66 -1.50 5.11
N VAL A 119 0.55 -1.63 5.84
CA VAL A 119 0.47 -2.51 7.00
C VAL A 119 0.43 -3.97 6.57
N ASP A 120 -0.44 -4.36 5.63
CA ASP A 120 -0.65 -5.74 5.21
C ASP A 120 0.64 -6.39 4.66
N PHE A 121 1.44 -5.65 3.89
CA PHE A 121 2.72 -6.14 3.37
C PHE A 121 3.78 -6.40 4.46
N ASN A 122 3.60 -5.89 5.68
CA ASN A 122 4.63 -5.95 6.72
C ASN A 122 4.15 -6.57 8.04
N ILE A 123 2.85 -6.76 8.24
CA ILE A 123 2.26 -7.10 9.53
C ILE A 123 2.71 -8.47 10.07
N ASN A 124 3.04 -9.39 9.16
CA ASN A 124 3.48 -10.75 9.49
C ASN A 124 5.00 -10.88 9.67
N ARG A 125 5.74 -9.78 9.68
CA ARG A 125 7.18 -9.81 9.94
C ARG A 125 7.44 -10.19 11.40
N GLU A 126 8.37 -11.13 11.62
CA GLU A 126 8.71 -11.62 12.95
C GLU A 126 9.53 -10.60 13.78
N ASP A 127 10.27 -9.70 13.10
CA ASP A 127 11.19 -8.73 13.71
C ASP A 127 10.54 -7.40 14.11
N LEU A 128 9.20 -7.30 14.14
CA LEU A 128 8.48 -6.07 14.49
C LEU A 128 8.58 -5.75 15.98
N MET A 129 8.94 -4.51 16.28
CA MET A 129 8.92 -4.01 17.66
C MET A 129 7.47 -3.79 18.14
N PRO A 130 7.20 -3.91 19.46
CA PRO A 130 5.87 -3.63 20.02
C PRO A 130 5.33 -2.24 19.65
N SER A 131 6.20 -1.23 19.57
CA SER A 131 5.84 0.12 19.15
C SER A 131 5.44 0.21 17.67
N GLU A 132 6.11 -0.55 16.81
CA GLU A 132 5.79 -0.66 15.37
C GLU A 132 4.45 -1.35 15.17
N LYS A 133 4.23 -2.51 15.84
CA LYS A 133 2.93 -3.20 15.86
C LYS A 133 1.81 -2.27 16.33
N ALA A 134 2.05 -1.50 17.39
CA ALA A 134 1.06 -0.57 17.93
C ALA A 134 0.65 0.49 16.89
N LYS A 135 1.63 1.13 16.23
CA LYS A 135 1.39 2.12 15.19
C LYS A 135 0.70 1.51 13.98
N ALA A 136 1.16 0.32 13.53
CA ALA A 136 0.59 -0.40 12.40
C ALA A 136 -0.88 -0.77 12.64
N TYR A 137 -1.20 -1.37 13.78
CA TYR A 137 -2.59 -1.73 14.11
C TYR A 137 -3.50 -0.51 14.20
N LYS A 138 -3.01 0.59 14.77
CA LYS A 138 -3.77 1.82 14.79
C LYS A 138 -4.02 2.37 13.40
N LEU A 139 -2.99 2.46 12.55
CA LEU A 139 -3.08 2.95 11.18
C LEU A 139 -4.11 2.14 10.38
N TRP A 140 -4.02 0.82 10.43
CA TRP A 140 -4.92 -0.10 9.75
C TRP A 140 -6.38 0.05 10.20
N LEU A 141 -6.61 0.13 11.52
CA LEU A 141 -7.96 0.31 12.08
C LEU A 141 -8.56 1.68 11.74
N ASP A 142 -7.75 2.73 11.73
CA ASP A 142 -8.21 4.08 11.39
C ASP A 142 -8.56 4.17 9.90
N ALA A 143 -7.78 3.56 9.00
CA ALA A 143 -8.06 3.48 7.57
C ALA A 143 -9.37 2.73 7.27
N HIS A 144 -9.58 1.57 7.90
CA HIS A 144 -10.81 0.80 7.72
C HIS A 144 -12.07 1.52 8.22
N LYS A 145 -11.96 2.34 9.27
CA LYS A 145 -13.08 3.17 9.72
C LYS A 145 -13.45 4.23 8.68
N GLN A 146 -12.45 4.84 8.05
CA GLN A 146 -12.67 5.87 7.02
C GLN A 146 -13.29 5.28 5.75
N GLN A 147 -12.81 4.12 5.29
CA GLN A 147 -13.43 3.40 4.18
C GLN A 147 -14.90 3.05 4.46
N GLY A 148 -15.20 2.51 5.65
CA GLY A 148 -16.58 2.19 6.04
C GLY A 148 -17.50 3.41 6.11
N ALA A 149 -17.00 4.58 6.46
CA ALA A 149 -17.77 5.82 6.51
C ALA A 149 -18.14 6.35 5.12
N ARG A 150 -17.33 6.08 4.09
CA ARG A 150 -17.61 6.50 2.69
C ARG A 150 -18.70 5.66 2.02
N THR A 151 -18.86 4.40 2.39
CA THR A 151 -19.85 3.49 1.80
C THR A 151 -21.27 3.64 2.36
N ASP A 152 -21.44 4.30 3.50
CA ASP A 152 -22.73 4.42 4.19
C ASP A 152 -23.14 5.87 4.48
N LEU A 153 -23.66 6.54 3.47
CA LEU A 153 -24.39 7.81 3.65
C LEU A 153 -25.81 7.62 4.28
N THR A 154 -26.18 6.40 4.68
CA THR A 154 -27.59 6.09 5.02
C THR A 154 -27.87 5.37 6.31
N SER A 155 -26.97 5.11 7.27
CA SER A 155 -27.39 4.43 8.51
C SER A 155 -26.64 4.78 9.79
N LEU A 156 -27.33 5.56 10.63
CA LEU A 156 -27.61 5.41 12.07
C LEU A 156 -26.43 5.21 13.06
N GLN A 157 -26.45 6.04 14.08
CA GLN A 157 -25.55 6.17 15.26
C GLN A 157 -25.12 4.87 15.98
N ASN A 158 -25.76 3.75 15.73
CA ASN A 158 -25.39 2.44 16.26
C ASN A 158 -24.37 1.67 15.39
N GLY A 159 -24.17 2.08 14.16
CA GLY A 159 -23.25 1.41 13.20
C GLY A 159 -21.77 1.54 13.55
N GLU A 160 -21.34 2.68 14.09
CA GLU A 160 -19.92 2.92 14.39
C GLU A 160 -19.33 1.98 15.45
N LYS A 161 -20.09 1.69 16.53
CA LYS A 161 -19.61 0.78 17.58
C LYS A 161 -19.54 -0.68 17.11
N LEU A 162 -20.46 -1.09 16.25
CA LEU A 162 -20.47 -2.42 15.65
C LEU A 162 -19.35 -2.58 14.62
N ARG A 163 -19.09 -1.55 13.81
CA ARG A 163 -18.01 -1.51 12.81
C ARG A 163 -16.63 -1.55 13.44
N GLY A 164 -16.40 -0.77 14.49
CA GLY A 164 -15.13 -0.80 15.21
C GLY A 164 -14.82 -2.17 15.84
N LYS A 165 -15.84 -2.91 16.27
CA LYS A 165 -15.68 -4.30 16.75
C LYS A 165 -15.36 -5.25 15.60
N PHE A 166 -16.02 -5.09 14.45
CA PHE A 166 -15.80 -5.91 13.26
C PHE A 166 -14.38 -5.72 12.70
N SER A 167 -13.90 -4.47 12.59
CA SER A 167 -12.53 -4.18 12.11
C SER A 167 -11.46 -4.77 13.02
N VAL A 168 -11.64 -4.72 14.35
CA VAL A 168 -10.69 -5.33 15.29
C VAL A 168 -10.71 -6.87 15.20
N GLN A 169 -11.87 -7.47 14.96
CA GLN A 169 -11.98 -8.91 14.74
C GLN A 169 -11.29 -9.33 13.44
N LEU A 170 -11.51 -8.58 12.35
CA LEU A 170 -10.87 -8.82 11.07
C LEU A 170 -9.34 -8.76 11.19
N LEU A 171 -8.81 -7.72 11.85
CA LEU A 171 -7.38 -7.63 12.14
C LEU A 171 -6.88 -8.80 13.00
N SER A 172 -7.66 -9.22 14.00
CA SER A 172 -7.34 -10.35 14.88
C SER A 172 -7.15 -11.67 14.10
N GLU A 173 -8.02 -11.92 13.14
CA GLU A 173 -7.93 -13.09 12.26
C GLU A 173 -6.72 -13.00 11.32
N GLN A 174 -6.46 -11.82 10.76
CA GLN A 174 -5.36 -11.60 9.82
C GLN A 174 -3.98 -11.76 10.47
N VAL A 175 -3.80 -11.26 11.70
CA VAL A 175 -2.52 -11.32 12.42
C VAL A 175 -2.39 -12.51 13.36
N ASN A 176 -3.43 -13.33 13.46
CA ASN A 176 -3.53 -14.45 14.40
C ASN A 176 -3.23 -14.02 15.86
N GLU A 177 -3.66 -12.83 16.25
CA GLU A 177 -3.53 -12.30 17.61
C GLU A 177 -4.91 -12.05 18.24
N ASN A 178 -5.01 -12.20 19.57
CA ASN A 178 -6.27 -11.99 20.28
C ASN A 178 -6.70 -10.50 20.22
N VAL A 179 -8.00 -10.24 20.08
CA VAL A 179 -8.62 -8.92 20.10
C VAL A 179 -8.15 -8.06 21.28
N THR A 180 -8.03 -8.68 22.48
CA THR A 180 -7.54 -7.98 23.69
C THR A 180 -6.09 -7.52 23.53
N THR A 181 -5.25 -8.33 22.88
CA THR A 181 -3.85 -8.00 22.59
C THR A 181 -3.75 -6.83 21.62
N ILE A 182 -4.52 -6.85 20.52
CA ILE A 182 -4.60 -5.73 19.57
C ILE A 182 -5.02 -4.44 20.27
N GLN A 183 -6.05 -4.49 21.11
CA GLN A 183 -6.50 -3.32 21.86
C GLN A 183 -5.43 -2.78 22.82
N ARG A 184 -4.60 -3.65 23.44
CA ARG A 184 -3.45 -3.22 24.25
C ARG A 184 -2.40 -2.52 23.43
N TYR A 185 -2.04 -3.05 22.25
CA TYR A 185 -1.13 -2.38 21.31
C TYR A 185 -1.66 -1.01 20.89
N VAL A 186 -2.93 -0.91 20.50
CA VAL A 186 -3.55 0.38 20.13
C VAL A 186 -3.52 1.39 21.28
N ARG A 187 -3.71 0.94 22.54
CA ARG A 187 -3.57 1.83 23.72
C ARG A 187 -2.14 2.31 23.91
N LEU A 188 -1.14 1.49 23.58
CA LEU A 188 0.28 1.85 23.68
C LEU A 188 0.60 3.08 22.82
N THR A 189 -0.07 3.30 21.69
CA THR A 189 0.15 4.49 20.85
C THR A 189 -0.17 5.82 21.53
N LYS A 190 -0.87 5.81 22.67
CA LYS A 190 -1.14 7.02 23.46
C LYS A 190 0.00 7.39 24.41
N LEU A 191 0.99 6.50 24.56
CA LEU A 191 2.12 6.64 25.47
C LEU A 191 3.43 6.92 24.72
N ILE A 192 3.42 6.79 23.40
CA ILE A 192 4.52 7.02 22.48
C ILE A 192 4.23 8.29 21.66
#